data_d9d9ff752b81722e2ac889519593b51d
#
_entry.id   d9d9ff752b81722e2ac889519593b51d
#
_cell.length_a   1.000
_cell.length_b   1.000
_cell.length_c   1.000
_cell.angle_alpha   90.00
_cell.angle_beta   90.00
_cell.angle_gamma   90.00
#
_symmetry.space_group_name_H-M   'P 1'
#
loop_
_entity.id
_entity.type
_entity.pdbx_description
1 polymer ?
#
loop_
_entity_poly.entity_id
_entity_poly.type
_entity_poly.pdbx_seq_one_letter_code
_entity_poly.pdbx_strand_id
1 'polypeptide(L)'
;LQRSARDAGAAGVPAARRDQLRDRRRLLKIPGIMLSDVKVRTYYLKEAASHLVGYVQAVTAEDLQEHKGEGYRTNSVIGKTGLETLYEKELKGTDGCEICIVDANGNKKGVIAYEPKKDGEDIHTTIDGDLQSTLYEQFKEDRGCSVALNPYTGEVLALVSTPSYDNNDFVRGMDNSQWSALNENEDRPLYNRFRQTWCPGSTFKSVIAAIGLKVGAFTANDDFGNEGLAWQKDSSWGDYTVTTLHDYAPVILKNALIPDW
;
A
#
# COMPACT_ATOMS: atom_id res chain seq x y z
N LEU A 1 5.17 -13.20 6.66
CA LEU A 1 4.74 -14.51 6.13
C LEU A 1 5.94 -15.27 5.58
N GLN A 2 6.75 -15.85 6.46
CA GLN A 2 7.67 -16.91 6.11
C GLN A 2 6.93 -18.24 6.20
N ARG A 3 6.46 -18.79 5.06
CA ARG A 3 6.30 -20.23 4.95
C ARG A 3 7.69 -20.83 4.73
N SER A 4 8.15 -21.56 5.75
CA SER A 4 9.33 -22.42 5.72
C SER A 4 9.35 -23.28 4.43
N ALA A 5 10.38 -23.10 3.62
CA ALA A 5 10.70 -23.99 2.51
C ALA A 5 11.33 -25.27 3.08
N ARG A 6 10.53 -26.15 3.66
CA ARG A 6 10.85 -27.55 3.92
C ARG A 6 9.63 -28.36 3.55
N ASP A 7 9.70 -28.90 2.36
CA ASP A 7 9.10 -30.09 1.75
C ASP A 7 8.85 -29.86 0.27
N ALA A 8 9.95 -29.79 -0.50
CA ALA A 8 9.89 -29.99 -1.94
C ALA A 8 10.52 -31.34 -2.24
N GLY A 9 9.73 -32.38 -2.05
CA GLY A 9 9.93 -33.65 -2.74
C GLY A 9 9.91 -33.37 -4.24
N ALA A 10 10.73 -34.11 -4.99
CA ALA A 10 11.07 -34.08 -6.40
C ALA A 10 9.96 -33.63 -7.38
N ALA A 11 9.51 -32.39 -7.29
CA ALA A 11 8.66 -31.73 -8.28
C ALA A 11 9.58 -31.07 -9.31
N GLY A 12 9.41 -31.40 -10.58
CA GLY A 12 10.23 -30.93 -11.69
C GLY A 12 10.29 -29.39 -11.72
N VAL A 13 11.45 -28.85 -12.08
CA VAL A 13 11.69 -27.40 -12.23
C VAL A 13 10.56 -26.77 -13.06
N PRO A 14 9.87 -25.72 -12.56
CA PRO A 14 8.80 -25.05 -13.28
C PRO A 14 9.25 -24.63 -14.69
N ALA A 15 8.36 -24.69 -15.69
CA ALA A 15 8.67 -24.40 -17.07
C ALA A 15 9.38 -23.03 -17.25
N ALA A 16 8.87 -21.97 -16.61
CA ALA A 16 9.48 -20.63 -16.62
C ALA A 16 10.94 -20.63 -16.13
N ARG A 17 11.27 -21.40 -15.11
CA ARG A 17 12.64 -21.53 -14.60
C ARG A 17 13.56 -22.32 -15.55
N ARG A 18 12.99 -23.28 -16.32
CA ARG A 18 13.72 -24.01 -17.36
C ARG A 18 14.07 -23.12 -18.53
N ASP A 19 13.16 -22.25 -18.95
CA ASP A 19 13.39 -21.30 -20.04
C ASP A 19 14.44 -20.27 -19.66
N GLN A 20 14.38 -19.69 -18.46
CA GLN A 20 15.41 -18.79 -17.94
C GLN A 20 16.82 -19.43 -17.91
N LEU A 21 16.93 -20.70 -17.47
CA LEU A 21 18.19 -21.44 -17.47
C LEU A 21 18.71 -21.72 -18.89
N ARG A 22 17.81 -21.92 -19.85
CA ARG A 22 18.13 -22.14 -21.26
C ARG A 22 18.67 -20.86 -21.91
N ASP A 23 18.03 -19.74 -21.66
CA ASP A 23 18.44 -18.42 -22.16
C ASP A 23 19.77 -17.98 -21.52
N ARG A 24 19.96 -18.21 -20.23
CA ARG A 24 21.24 -17.95 -19.54
C ARG A 24 22.39 -18.71 -20.19
N ARG A 25 22.20 -20.00 -20.53
CA ARG A 25 23.23 -20.82 -21.22
C ARG A 25 23.53 -20.32 -22.64
N ARG A 26 22.56 -19.73 -23.33
CA ARG A 26 22.75 -19.14 -24.66
C ARG A 26 23.54 -17.82 -24.57
N LEU A 27 23.16 -16.96 -23.63
CA LEU A 27 23.84 -15.68 -23.42
C LEU A 27 25.32 -15.83 -23.01
N LEU A 28 25.62 -16.80 -22.14
CA LEU A 28 27.01 -17.09 -21.71
C LEU A 28 27.95 -17.55 -22.86
N LYS A 29 27.40 -17.93 -24.02
CA LYS A 29 28.20 -18.30 -25.20
C LYS A 29 28.57 -17.09 -26.06
N ILE A 30 28.00 -15.91 -25.79
CA ILE A 30 28.28 -14.70 -26.58
C ILE A 30 29.47 -13.99 -25.94
N PRO A 31 30.58 -13.78 -26.68
CA PRO A 31 31.74 -13.06 -26.16
C PRO A 31 31.37 -11.65 -25.69
N GLY A 32 31.89 -11.25 -24.54
CA GLY A 32 31.66 -9.91 -23.97
C GLY A 32 30.38 -9.79 -23.12
N ILE A 33 29.58 -10.87 -22.98
CA ILE A 33 28.43 -10.89 -22.07
C ILE A 33 28.86 -11.49 -20.71
N MET A 34 28.59 -10.74 -19.65
CA MET A 34 28.71 -11.20 -18.27
C MET A 34 27.31 -11.24 -17.63
N LEU A 35 26.99 -12.35 -16.98
CA LEU A 35 25.74 -12.48 -16.22
C LEU A 35 26.06 -12.47 -14.73
N SER A 36 25.39 -11.60 -14.00
CA SER A 36 25.43 -11.54 -12.54
C SER A 36 24.06 -11.78 -11.94
N ASP A 37 24.02 -12.46 -10.79
CA ASP A 37 22.80 -12.63 -10.02
C ASP A 37 22.63 -11.41 -9.09
N VAL A 38 21.45 -10.76 -9.17
CA VAL A 38 21.11 -9.64 -8.32
C VAL A 38 19.90 -10.02 -7.45
N LYS A 39 19.98 -9.76 -6.15
CA LYS A 39 18.83 -9.90 -5.25
C LYS A 39 17.95 -8.66 -5.43
N VAL A 40 16.65 -8.90 -5.64
CA VAL A 40 15.66 -7.84 -5.77
C VAL A 40 14.51 -8.07 -4.80
N ARG A 41 13.88 -6.98 -4.39
CA ARG A 41 12.63 -7.03 -3.63
C ARG A 41 11.55 -7.69 -4.48
N THR A 42 10.71 -8.52 -3.88
CA THR A 42 9.59 -9.18 -4.57
C THR A 42 8.32 -9.02 -3.75
N TYR A 43 7.26 -8.55 -4.39
CA TYR A 43 5.95 -8.29 -3.80
C TYR A 43 4.97 -9.38 -4.23
N TYR A 44 4.60 -10.25 -3.30
CA TYR A 44 3.78 -11.45 -3.60
C TYR A 44 2.31 -11.13 -3.82
N LEU A 45 1.78 -10.10 -3.16
CA LEU A 45 0.37 -9.66 -3.32
C LEU A 45 0.16 -8.74 -4.51
N LYS A 46 1.25 -8.27 -5.16
CA LYS A 46 1.23 -7.47 -6.38
C LYS A 46 0.20 -6.32 -6.29
N GLU A 47 -0.68 -6.24 -7.31
CA GLU A 47 -1.71 -5.21 -7.44
C GLU A 47 -2.63 -5.15 -6.22
N ALA A 48 -2.91 -6.28 -5.57
CA ALA A 48 -3.80 -6.33 -4.42
C ALA A 48 -3.30 -5.51 -3.21
N ALA A 49 -1.98 -5.30 -3.09
CA ALA A 49 -1.39 -4.59 -1.97
C ALA A 49 -0.39 -3.49 -2.38
N SER A 50 -0.32 -3.12 -3.65
CA SER A 50 0.70 -2.19 -4.14
C SER A 50 0.64 -0.82 -3.46
N HIS A 51 -0.55 -0.26 -3.28
CA HIS A 51 -0.74 1.01 -2.58
C HIS A 51 -0.46 0.95 -1.08
N LEU A 52 -0.65 -0.22 -0.46
CA LEU A 52 -0.38 -0.45 0.94
C LEU A 52 1.12 -0.66 1.18
N VAL A 53 1.70 -1.64 0.49
CA VAL A 53 3.10 -2.01 0.68
C VAL A 53 4.04 -0.97 0.05
N GLY A 54 3.69 -0.46 -1.13
CA GLY A 54 4.55 0.41 -1.90
C GLY A 54 5.61 -0.36 -2.67
N TYR A 55 6.69 0.32 -3.02
CA TYR A 55 7.81 -0.25 -3.76
C TYR A 55 9.12 0.45 -3.43
N VAL A 56 10.22 -0.24 -3.71
CA VAL A 56 11.57 0.30 -3.65
C VAL A 56 12.08 0.62 -5.06
N GLN A 57 12.89 1.66 -5.18
CA GLN A 57 13.62 2.01 -6.41
C GLN A 57 15.06 2.41 -6.09
N ALA A 58 15.89 2.47 -7.14
CA ALA A 58 17.21 3.05 -7.02
C ALA A 58 17.13 4.50 -6.53
N VAL A 59 18.03 4.90 -5.66
CA VAL A 59 18.11 6.26 -5.15
C VAL A 59 18.39 7.26 -6.29
N THR A 60 17.71 8.40 -6.24
CA THR A 60 17.97 9.54 -7.14
C THR A 60 19.01 10.49 -6.54
N ALA A 61 19.41 11.50 -7.28
CA ALA A 61 20.29 12.55 -6.77
C ALA A 61 19.61 13.36 -5.64
N GLU A 62 18.30 13.56 -5.76
CA GLU A 62 17.48 14.22 -4.76
C GLU A 62 17.42 13.39 -3.47
N ASP A 63 17.16 12.07 -3.57
CA ASP A 63 17.15 11.17 -2.42
C ASP A 63 18.50 11.22 -1.66
N LEU A 64 19.63 11.24 -2.39
CA LEU A 64 20.95 11.32 -1.77
C LEU A 64 21.20 12.65 -1.04
N GLN A 65 20.58 13.73 -1.49
CA GLN A 65 20.66 15.03 -0.82
C GLN A 65 19.77 15.08 0.43
N GLU A 66 18.52 14.59 0.30
CA GLU A 66 17.53 14.58 1.37
C GLU A 66 17.96 13.68 2.53
N HIS A 67 18.53 12.50 2.22
CA HIS A 67 18.97 11.50 3.18
C HIS A 67 20.50 11.52 3.41
N LYS A 68 21.11 12.71 3.31
CA LYS A 68 22.55 12.87 3.50
C LYS A 68 22.99 12.43 4.89
N GLY A 69 23.94 11.51 4.94
CA GLY A 69 24.50 10.97 6.20
C GLY A 69 23.75 9.73 6.71
N GLU A 70 22.69 9.30 6.04
CA GLU A 70 21.94 8.09 6.40
C GLU A 70 22.48 6.80 5.75
N GLY A 71 23.66 6.87 5.13
CA GLY A 71 24.36 5.70 4.58
C GLY A 71 23.94 5.27 3.18
N TYR A 72 23.15 6.09 2.45
CA TYR A 72 22.82 5.82 1.07
C TYR A 72 23.97 6.11 0.12
N ARG A 73 24.07 5.28 -0.92
CA ARG A 73 25.05 5.38 -2.01
C ARG A 73 24.31 5.35 -3.34
N THR A 74 24.97 5.68 -4.42
CA THR A 74 24.38 5.70 -5.78
C THR A 74 23.80 4.37 -6.25
N ASN A 75 24.23 3.26 -5.66
CA ASN A 75 23.71 1.91 -5.94
C ASN A 75 22.73 1.39 -4.88
N SER A 76 22.34 2.22 -3.92
CA SER A 76 21.33 1.86 -2.92
C SER A 76 19.93 1.89 -3.52
N VAL A 77 19.00 1.22 -2.85
CA VAL A 77 17.56 1.33 -3.11
C VAL A 77 16.89 2.00 -1.91
N ILE A 78 15.75 2.64 -2.13
CA ILE A 78 14.97 3.33 -1.10
C ILE A 78 13.49 3.09 -1.33
N GLY A 79 12.72 2.97 -0.25
CA GLY A 79 11.27 2.88 -0.29
C GLY A 79 10.64 4.19 -0.77
N LYS A 80 9.83 4.13 -1.82
CA LYS A 80 9.23 5.32 -2.45
C LYS A 80 7.82 5.60 -1.98
N THR A 81 7.08 4.59 -1.61
CA THR A 81 5.67 4.73 -1.19
C THR A 81 5.31 3.66 -0.16
N GLY A 82 4.13 3.81 0.48
CA GLY A 82 3.53 2.80 1.33
C GLY A 82 4.35 2.45 2.57
N LEU A 83 4.27 1.19 2.97
CA LEU A 83 5.01 0.65 4.11
C LEU A 83 6.52 0.65 3.88
N GLU A 84 6.98 0.52 2.63
CA GLU A 84 8.42 0.58 2.29
C GLU A 84 9.02 1.94 2.66
N THR A 85 8.30 3.05 2.42
CA THR A 85 8.75 4.38 2.86
C THR A 85 8.57 4.59 4.36
N LEU A 86 7.43 4.14 4.91
CA LEU A 86 7.09 4.38 6.32
C LEU A 86 8.07 3.70 7.27
N TYR A 87 8.52 2.50 6.91
CA TYR A 87 9.42 1.66 7.72
C TYR A 87 10.81 1.51 7.07
N GLU A 88 11.23 2.50 6.28
CA GLU A 88 12.52 2.46 5.58
C GLU A 88 13.70 2.24 6.54
N LYS A 89 13.67 2.86 7.72
CA LYS A 89 14.75 2.74 8.71
C LYS A 89 14.92 1.33 9.24
N GLU A 90 13.79 0.67 9.50
CA GLU A 90 13.74 -0.71 10.00
C GLU A 90 14.09 -1.70 8.87
N LEU A 91 13.54 -1.49 7.69
CA LEU A 91 13.68 -2.40 6.56
C LEU A 91 15.04 -2.38 5.89
N LYS A 92 15.71 -1.20 5.88
CA LYS A 92 16.97 -0.98 5.15
C LYS A 92 18.13 -1.78 5.70
N GLY A 93 18.26 -1.90 7.03
CA GLY A 93 19.45 -2.41 7.68
C GLY A 93 20.64 -1.46 7.58
N THR A 94 21.85 -1.99 7.74
CA THR A 94 23.08 -1.20 7.68
C THR A 94 24.14 -1.95 6.86
N ASP A 95 24.73 -1.26 5.89
CA ASP A 95 25.84 -1.80 5.11
C ASP A 95 27.06 -2.05 5.99
N GLY A 96 27.70 -3.21 5.80
CA GLY A 96 29.00 -3.46 6.38
C GLY A 96 30.10 -2.73 5.63
N CYS A 97 31.23 -2.50 6.30
CA CYS A 97 32.40 -1.95 5.64
C CYS A 97 33.66 -2.73 6.00
N GLU A 98 34.62 -2.71 5.08
CA GLU A 98 35.92 -3.33 5.26
C GLU A 98 37.00 -2.38 4.76
N ILE A 99 38.00 -2.12 5.60
CA ILE A 99 39.22 -1.40 5.24
C ILE A 99 40.31 -2.45 5.04
N CYS A 100 40.81 -2.56 3.82
CA CYS A 100 41.83 -3.54 3.49
C CYS A 100 43.07 -2.92 2.84
N ILE A 101 44.18 -3.59 2.97
CA ILE A 101 45.42 -3.30 2.25
C ILE A 101 45.36 -4.07 0.93
N VAL A 102 45.61 -3.39 -0.19
CA VAL A 102 45.74 -3.99 -1.50
C VAL A 102 47.14 -3.77 -2.09
N ASP A 103 47.58 -4.71 -2.93
CA ASP A 103 48.82 -4.52 -3.69
C ASP A 103 48.59 -3.63 -4.94
N ALA A 104 49.66 -3.37 -5.69
CA ALA A 104 49.62 -2.55 -6.89
C ALA A 104 48.68 -3.12 -8.00
N ASN A 105 48.34 -4.39 -7.92
CA ASN A 105 47.43 -5.08 -8.84
C ASN A 105 45.98 -5.14 -8.31
N GLY A 106 45.67 -4.54 -7.14
CA GLY A 106 44.37 -4.55 -6.52
C GLY A 106 44.05 -5.80 -5.71
N ASN A 107 45.03 -6.73 -5.52
CA ASN A 107 44.78 -7.93 -4.72
C ASN A 107 44.83 -7.62 -3.23
N LYS A 108 43.85 -8.10 -2.50
CA LYS A 108 43.76 -7.93 -1.04
C LYS A 108 44.91 -8.67 -0.32
N LYS A 109 45.65 -7.95 0.50
CA LYS A 109 46.77 -8.46 1.30
C LYS A 109 46.41 -8.65 2.76
N GLY A 110 45.54 -7.83 3.31
CA GLY A 110 45.13 -7.93 4.71
C GLY A 110 43.92 -7.03 5.00
N VAL A 111 43.28 -7.28 6.11
CA VAL A 111 42.15 -6.46 6.63
C VAL A 111 42.65 -5.65 7.81
N ILE A 112 42.43 -4.34 7.76
CA ILE A 112 42.77 -3.44 8.88
C ILE A 112 41.58 -3.34 9.84
N ALA A 113 40.39 -3.17 9.31
CA ALA A 113 39.14 -3.07 10.08
C ALA A 113 37.99 -3.67 9.30
N TYR A 114 37.04 -4.23 10.03
CA TYR A 114 35.85 -4.85 9.47
C TYR A 114 34.64 -4.53 10.37
N GLU A 115 33.56 -4.03 9.78
CA GLU A 115 32.27 -3.90 10.40
C GLU A 115 31.27 -4.75 9.62
N PRO A 116 30.59 -5.73 10.26
CA PRO A 116 29.63 -6.59 9.57
C PRO A 116 28.39 -5.82 9.16
N LYS A 117 27.81 -6.21 8.03
CA LYS A 117 26.47 -5.75 7.67
C LYS A 117 25.45 -6.20 8.72
N LYS A 118 24.40 -5.40 8.90
CA LYS A 118 23.21 -5.76 9.67
C LYS A 118 22.04 -5.78 8.71
N ASP A 119 21.34 -6.91 8.64
CA ASP A 119 20.11 -7.01 7.84
C ASP A 119 19.01 -6.17 8.50
N GLY A 120 18.07 -5.67 7.71
CA GLY A 120 16.90 -4.94 8.21
C GLY A 120 15.99 -5.83 9.06
N GLU A 121 15.06 -5.20 9.73
CA GLU A 121 14.09 -5.86 10.59
C GLU A 121 12.85 -6.27 9.79
N ASP A 122 12.23 -7.39 10.17
CA ASP A 122 10.95 -7.81 9.63
C ASP A 122 9.81 -6.99 10.25
N ILE A 123 8.94 -6.44 9.41
CA ILE A 123 7.76 -5.70 9.86
C ILE A 123 6.55 -6.63 9.86
N HIS A 124 5.93 -6.78 11.04
CA HIS A 124 4.69 -7.53 11.21
C HIS A 124 3.50 -6.59 11.21
N THR A 125 2.52 -6.87 10.37
CA THR A 125 1.30 -6.09 10.25
C THR A 125 0.08 -6.91 10.63
N THR A 126 -1.03 -6.24 10.91
CA THR A 126 -2.34 -6.87 11.16
C THR A 126 -3.11 -7.21 9.88
N ILE A 127 -2.50 -6.94 8.73
CA ILE A 127 -3.12 -7.19 7.41
C ILE A 127 -3.29 -8.69 7.18
N ASP A 128 -4.52 -9.09 6.90
CA ASP A 128 -4.86 -10.42 6.42
C ASP A 128 -4.69 -10.48 4.90
N GLY A 129 -3.70 -11.24 4.44
CA GLY A 129 -3.35 -11.31 3.02
C GLY A 129 -4.44 -11.95 2.15
N ASP A 130 -5.22 -12.88 2.70
CA ASP A 130 -6.32 -13.53 1.99
C ASP A 130 -7.51 -12.58 1.85
N LEU A 131 -7.85 -11.85 2.92
CA LEU A 131 -8.87 -10.81 2.89
C LEU A 131 -8.48 -9.66 1.94
N GLN A 132 -7.23 -9.19 2.01
CA GLN A 132 -6.69 -8.16 1.11
C GLN A 132 -6.85 -8.56 -0.36
N SER A 133 -6.47 -9.78 -0.71
CA SER A 133 -6.57 -10.33 -2.07
C SER A 133 -8.04 -10.49 -2.49
N THR A 134 -8.89 -11.00 -1.60
CA THR A 134 -10.31 -11.20 -1.88
C THR A 134 -11.01 -9.86 -2.15
N LEU A 135 -10.77 -8.85 -1.32
CA LEU A 135 -11.35 -7.51 -1.53
C LEU A 135 -10.85 -6.89 -2.84
N TYR A 136 -9.55 -7.04 -3.14
CA TYR A 136 -9.03 -6.56 -4.42
C TYR A 136 -9.74 -7.21 -5.61
N GLU A 137 -9.93 -8.53 -5.63
CA GLU A 137 -10.62 -9.23 -6.70
C GLU A 137 -12.07 -8.78 -6.88
N GLN A 138 -12.76 -8.40 -5.80
CA GLN A 138 -14.13 -7.90 -5.87
C GLN A 138 -14.22 -6.47 -6.43
N PHE A 139 -13.19 -5.63 -6.20
CA PHE A 139 -13.21 -4.21 -6.56
C PHE A 139 -12.34 -3.84 -7.76
N LYS A 140 -11.56 -4.77 -8.32
CA LYS A 140 -10.53 -4.46 -9.33
C LYS A 140 -11.04 -3.80 -10.61
N GLU A 141 -12.30 -4.04 -10.96
CA GLU A 141 -12.94 -3.42 -12.13
C GLU A 141 -13.54 -2.03 -11.82
N ASP A 142 -13.58 -1.64 -10.56
CA ASP A 142 -14.19 -0.40 -10.10
C ASP A 142 -13.12 0.63 -9.70
N ARG A 143 -13.48 1.91 -9.71
CA ARG A 143 -12.67 3.00 -9.12
C ARG A 143 -13.10 3.21 -7.68
N GLY A 144 -12.37 2.65 -6.73
CA GLY A 144 -12.76 2.72 -5.34
C GLY A 144 -11.66 2.40 -4.34
N CYS A 145 -12.07 2.30 -3.09
CA CYS A 145 -11.21 1.77 -2.03
C CYS A 145 -12.07 0.99 -1.03
N SER A 146 -11.43 0.02 -0.39
CA SER A 146 -12.02 -0.73 0.71
C SER A 146 -11.08 -0.73 1.90
N VAL A 147 -11.65 -0.55 3.09
CA VAL A 147 -10.93 -0.57 4.36
C VAL A 147 -11.65 -1.54 5.29
N ALA A 148 -10.96 -2.57 5.75
CA ALA A 148 -11.49 -3.51 6.73
C ALA A 148 -10.80 -3.31 8.07
N LEU A 149 -11.60 -3.14 9.11
CA LEU A 149 -11.15 -2.93 10.50
C LEU A 149 -11.78 -3.96 11.42
N ASN A 150 -11.02 -4.39 12.42
CA ASN A 150 -11.59 -5.12 13.54
C ASN A 150 -12.25 -4.11 14.50
N PRO A 151 -13.58 -4.15 14.70
CA PRO A 151 -14.27 -3.14 15.51
C PRO A 151 -13.93 -3.21 17.00
N TYR A 152 -13.41 -4.33 17.47
CA TYR A 152 -13.07 -4.53 18.90
C TYR A 152 -11.65 -4.10 19.22
N THR A 153 -10.69 -4.34 18.32
CA THR A 153 -9.27 -4.07 18.57
C THR A 153 -8.78 -2.81 17.85
N GLY A 154 -9.49 -2.36 16.80
CA GLY A 154 -9.05 -1.28 15.91
C GLY A 154 -7.99 -1.69 14.91
N GLU A 155 -7.62 -2.96 14.85
CA GLU A 155 -6.65 -3.48 13.89
C GLU A 155 -7.13 -3.30 12.45
N VAL A 156 -6.24 -2.84 11.60
CA VAL A 156 -6.48 -2.74 10.15
C VAL A 156 -6.21 -4.10 9.52
N LEU A 157 -7.26 -4.72 8.97
CA LEU A 157 -7.19 -6.05 8.37
C LEU A 157 -6.96 -6.02 6.86
N ALA A 158 -7.44 -4.98 6.17
CA ALA A 158 -7.19 -4.77 4.74
C ALA A 158 -7.31 -3.30 4.35
N LEU A 159 -6.51 -2.90 3.35
CA LEU A 159 -6.51 -1.57 2.73
C LEU A 159 -6.33 -1.74 1.21
N VAL A 160 -7.41 -1.64 0.47
CA VAL A 160 -7.44 -1.81 -0.99
C VAL A 160 -7.73 -0.48 -1.67
N SER A 161 -7.03 -0.20 -2.76
CA SER A 161 -7.30 0.93 -3.67
C SER A 161 -7.31 0.41 -5.10
N THR A 162 -8.35 0.70 -5.86
CA THR A 162 -8.55 0.22 -7.24
C THR A 162 -8.91 1.36 -8.20
N PRO A 163 -8.50 1.27 -9.47
CA PRO A 163 -7.55 0.31 -9.99
C PRO A 163 -6.16 0.46 -9.35
N SER A 164 -5.28 -0.51 -9.60
CA SER A 164 -3.97 -0.61 -8.99
C SER A 164 -2.89 -0.97 -10.03
N TYR A 165 -1.69 -1.29 -9.59
CA TYR A 165 -0.53 -1.60 -10.43
C TYR A 165 0.32 -2.71 -9.81
N ASP A 166 1.10 -3.47 -10.60
CA ASP A 166 2.10 -4.40 -10.05
C ASP A 166 3.33 -3.62 -9.58
N ASN A 167 3.56 -3.52 -8.28
CA ASN A 167 4.70 -2.85 -7.70
C ASN A 167 6.06 -3.52 -8.03
N ASN A 168 6.05 -4.78 -8.48
CA ASN A 168 7.27 -5.42 -8.97
C ASN A 168 7.79 -4.79 -10.27
N ASP A 169 6.94 -4.15 -11.06
CA ASP A 169 7.37 -3.49 -12.30
C ASP A 169 8.27 -2.28 -12.01
N PHE A 170 8.04 -1.58 -10.89
CA PHE A 170 8.92 -0.50 -10.43
C PHE A 170 10.31 -1.00 -10.02
N VAL A 171 10.39 -2.21 -9.45
CA VAL A 171 11.66 -2.84 -9.06
C VAL A 171 12.44 -3.35 -10.26
N ARG A 172 11.73 -3.93 -11.24
CA ARG A 172 12.35 -4.47 -12.46
C ARG A 172 12.75 -3.38 -13.45
N GLY A 173 12.17 -2.20 -13.32
CA GLY A 173 12.21 -1.13 -14.31
C GLY A 173 11.14 -1.32 -15.38
N MET A 174 10.52 -0.22 -15.78
CA MET A 174 9.53 -0.13 -16.85
C MET A 174 10.13 0.57 -18.06
N ASP A 175 9.71 0.17 -19.26
CA ASP A 175 10.00 0.95 -20.45
C ASP A 175 9.05 2.17 -20.53
N ASN A 176 9.36 3.10 -21.44
CA ASN A 176 8.59 4.34 -21.57
C ASN A 176 7.12 4.09 -21.94
N SER A 177 6.82 3.03 -22.69
CA SER A 177 5.45 2.71 -23.10
C SER A 177 4.62 2.18 -21.92
N GLN A 178 5.21 1.34 -21.09
CA GLN A 178 4.60 0.84 -19.85
C GLN A 178 4.35 1.98 -18.87
N TRP A 179 5.33 2.87 -18.71
CA TRP A 179 5.19 4.05 -17.85
C TRP A 179 4.08 4.99 -18.34
N SER A 180 4.05 5.32 -19.63
CA SER A 180 3.00 6.18 -20.20
C SER A 180 1.62 5.53 -20.03
N ALA A 181 1.49 4.25 -20.33
CA ALA A 181 0.23 3.52 -20.16
C ALA A 181 -0.29 3.56 -18.70
N LEU A 182 0.60 3.54 -17.71
CA LEU A 182 0.24 3.61 -16.30
C LEU A 182 -0.06 5.04 -15.84
N ASN A 183 0.78 6.01 -16.27
CA ASN A 183 0.73 7.39 -15.80
C ASN A 183 -0.37 8.21 -16.49
N GLU A 184 -0.67 7.92 -17.77
CA GLU A 184 -1.68 8.62 -18.57
C GLU A 184 -3.05 7.93 -18.51
N ASN A 185 -3.17 6.84 -17.76
CA ASN A 185 -4.42 6.10 -17.59
C ASN A 185 -5.47 6.97 -16.89
N GLU A 186 -6.63 7.16 -17.55
CA GLU A 186 -7.75 7.96 -17.03
C GLU A 186 -8.30 7.42 -15.70
N ASP A 187 -8.16 6.11 -15.45
CA ASP A 187 -8.56 5.46 -14.21
C ASP A 187 -7.58 5.70 -13.06
N ARG A 188 -6.43 6.33 -13.34
CA ARG A 188 -5.45 6.77 -12.36
C ARG A 188 -5.02 5.65 -11.40
N PRO A 189 -4.41 4.55 -11.88
CA PRO A 189 -4.04 3.42 -11.03
C PRO A 189 -2.96 3.76 -10.00
N LEU A 190 -2.17 4.82 -10.19
CA LEU A 190 -1.19 5.30 -9.21
C LEU A 190 -1.82 6.11 -8.08
N TYR A 191 -3.10 6.47 -8.19
CA TYR A 191 -3.78 7.31 -7.19
C TYR A 191 -4.27 6.46 -6.01
N ASN A 192 -3.66 6.66 -4.84
CA ASN A 192 -4.05 5.94 -3.62
C ASN A 192 -5.35 6.50 -3.05
N ARG A 193 -6.46 5.78 -3.24
CA ARG A 193 -7.80 6.23 -2.88
C ARG A 193 -8.11 6.09 -1.39
N PHE A 194 -7.56 5.14 -0.67
CA PHE A 194 -7.80 5.03 0.77
C PHE A 194 -7.07 6.11 1.60
N ARG A 195 -6.16 6.87 0.99
CA ARG A 195 -5.51 8.05 1.61
C ARG A 195 -6.24 9.36 1.35
N GLN A 196 -7.31 9.33 0.59
CA GLN A 196 -8.05 10.54 0.21
C GLN A 196 -9.24 10.79 1.14
N THR A 197 -9.69 12.05 1.15
CA THR A 197 -10.93 12.43 1.82
C THR A 197 -12.09 12.30 0.84
N TRP A 198 -13.14 11.63 1.29
CA TRP A 198 -14.34 11.40 0.49
C TRP A 198 -15.54 12.03 1.17
N CYS A 199 -16.54 12.41 0.37
CA CYS A 199 -17.84 12.84 0.89
C CYS A 199 -18.54 11.61 1.51
N PRO A 200 -18.73 11.56 2.84
CA PRO A 200 -19.19 10.34 3.51
C PRO A 200 -20.68 10.05 3.26
N GLY A 201 -21.46 11.06 2.86
CA GLY A 201 -22.91 10.93 2.68
C GLY A 201 -23.58 10.40 3.95
N SER A 202 -24.61 9.57 3.77
CA SER A 202 -25.41 8.99 4.86
C SER A 202 -24.62 8.08 5.82
N THR A 203 -23.48 7.55 5.43
CA THR A 203 -22.61 6.77 6.32
C THR A 203 -22.18 7.57 7.54
N PHE A 204 -22.11 8.91 7.42
CA PHE A 204 -21.73 9.78 8.53
C PHE A 204 -22.85 10.00 9.55
N LYS A 205 -24.09 9.63 9.26
CA LYS A 205 -25.24 9.75 10.19
C LYS A 205 -24.98 9.05 11.51
N SER A 206 -24.39 7.85 11.49
CA SER A 206 -24.04 7.09 12.69
C SER A 206 -23.02 7.82 13.56
N VAL A 207 -22.02 8.47 12.94
CA VAL A 207 -21.00 9.27 13.65
C VAL A 207 -21.63 10.50 14.30
N ILE A 208 -22.49 11.23 13.55
CA ILE A 208 -23.21 12.40 14.09
C ILE A 208 -24.13 11.99 15.24
N ALA A 209 -24.86 10.87 15.10
CA ALA A 209 -25.71 10.35 16.16
C ALA A 209 -24.91 10.02 17.43
N ALA A 210 -23.77 9.37 17.30
CA ALA A 210 -22.90 9.07 18.45
C ALA A 210 -22.37 10.34 19.12
N ILE A 211 -22.00 11.37 18.34
CA ILE A 211 -21.59 12.67 18.87
C ILE A 211 -22.75 13.33 19.63
N GLY A 212 -23.93 13.40 19.02
CA GLY A 212 -25.12 14.01 19.63
C GLY A 212 -25.49 13.39 20.97
N LEU A 213 -25.48 12.03 21.04
CA LEU A 213 -25.70 11.31 22.29
C LEU A 213 -24.61 11.63 23.32
N LYS A 214 -23.34 11.67 22.90
CA LYS A 214 -22.21 11.92 23.81
C LYS A 214 -22.23 13.33 24.41
N VAL A 215 -22.60 14.34 23.64
CA VAL A 215 -22.68 15.74 24.13
C VAL A 215 -24.02 16.06 24.77
N GLY A 216 -24.98 15.11 24.83
CA GLY A 216 -26.29 15.30 25.42
C GLY A 216 -27.22 16.23 24.62
N ALA A 217 -26.99 16.36 23.31
CA ALA A 217 -27.83 17.15 22.42
C ALA A 217 -29.23 16.55 22.26
N PHE A 218 -29.31 15.23 22.34
CA PHE A 218 -30.56 14.45 22.34
C PHE A 218 -30.35 13.07 23.00
N THR A 219 -31.45 12.39 23.29
CA THR A 219 -31.47 10.97 23.75
C THR A 219 -31.97 10.08 22.63
N ALA A 220 -31.75 8.76 22.78
CA ALA A 220 -32.19 7.79 21.75
C ALA A 220 -33.72 7.77 21.54
N ASN A 221 -34.50 8.24 22.53
CA ASN A 221 -35.96 8.21 22.53
C ASN A 221 -36.61 9.58 22.28
N ASP A 222 -35.83 10.63 22.10
CA ASP A 222 -36.37 11.95 21.79
C ASP A 222 -37.10 11.89 20.45
N ASP A 223 -38.31 12.38 20.43
CA ASP A 223 -39.16 12.50 19.23
C ASP A 223 -39.14 13.97 18.76
N PHE A 224 -38.60 14.16 17.57
CA PHE A 224 -38.52 15.48 16.92
C PHE A 224 -39.77 15.80 16.07
N GLY A 225 -40.81 14.97 16.17
CA GLY A 225 -42.08 15.18 15.48
C GLY A 225 -42.06 14.70 14.03
N ASN A 226 -42.97 15.24 13.25
CA ASN A 226 -43.08 14.98 11.83
C ASN A 226 -42.75 16.26 11.03
N GLU A 227 -41.58 16.30 10.48
CA GLU A 227 -41.07 17.44 9.68
C GLU A 227 -41.36 17.27 8.17
N GLY A 228 -41.99 16.16 7.78
CA GLY A 228 -42.24 15.83 6.38
C GLY A 228 -40.99 15.59 5.55
N LEU A 229 -41.05 15.91 4.26
CA LEU A 229 -39.96 15.68 3.32
C LEU A 229 -38.92 16.82 3.28
N ALA A 230 -39.25 17.96 3.86
CA ALA A 230 -38.37 19.15 3.84
C ALA A 230 -38.43 19.89 5.17
N TRP A 231 -37.30 20.03 5.80
CA TRP A 231 -37.14 20.74 7.07
C TRP A 231 -36.35 22.05 6.87
N GLN A 232 -36.82 23.08 7.54
CA GLN A 232 -36.15 24.39 7.57
C GLN A 232 -36.12 24.91 9.00
N LYS A 233 -34.95 25.39 9.45
CA LYS A 233 -34.77 25.89 10.81
C LYS A 233 -35.67 27.11 11.10
N ASP A 234 -35.61 28.09 10.22
CA ASP A 234 -36.35 29.33 10.30
C ASP A 234 -36.29 30.09 8.96
N SER A 235 -37.03 31.18 8.86
CA SER A 235 -37.11 31.99 7.65
C SER A 235 -35.81 32.69 7.22
N SER A 236 -34.77 32.71 8.11
CA SER A 236 -33.47 33.27 7.75
C SER A 236 -32.73 32.44 6.69
N TRP A 237 -33.17 31.18 6.46
CA TRP A 237 -32.62 30.31 5.41
C TRP A 237 -33.15 30.60 4.02
N GLY A 238 -34.14 31.53 3.87
CA GLY A 238 -34.77 31.78 2.58
C GLY A 238 -35.47 30.54 2.06
N ASP A 239 -35.18 30.15 0.81
CA ASP A 239 -35.74 28.95 0.17
C ASP A 239 -34.95 27.67 0.45
N TYR A 240 -33.89 27.73 1.24
CA TYR A 240 -33.07 26.57 1.55
C TYR A 240 -33.74 25.66 2.58
N THR A 241 -33.84 24.36 2.23
CA THR A 241 -34.36 23.31 3.11
C THR A 241 -33.45 22.10 3.12
N VAL A 242 -33.45 21.36 4.23
CA VAL A 242 -32.88 20.02 4.30
C VAL A 242 -33.96 19.02 3.90
N THR A 243 -33.70 18.27 2.85
CA THR A 243 -34.70 17.31 2.30
C THR A 243 -34.35 15.88 2.65
N THR A 244 -35.38 15.04 2.79
CA THR A 244 -35.28 13.58 2.92
C THR A 244 -36.01 12.89 1.78
N LEU A 245 -35.67 11.64 1.49
CA LEU A 245 -36.36 10.83 0.48
C LEU A 245 -37.70 10.29 0.96
N HIS A 246 -37.83 10.04 2.26
CA HIS A 246 -38.99 9.48 2.91
C HIS A 246 -39.37 10.27 4.15
N ASP A 247 -40.68 10.26 4.48
CA ASP A 247 -41.19 10.80 5.73
C ASP A 247 -41.03 9.74 6.84
N TYR A 248 -40.22 10.05 7.84
CA TYR A 248 -39.84 9.13 8.94
C TYR A 248 -40.59 9.42 10.24
N ALA A 249 -41.86 9.79 10.17
CA ALA A 249 -42.61 10.05 11.40
C ALA A 249 -42.88 8.76 12.21
N PRO A 250 -42.67 8.75 13.56
CA PRO A 250 -42.02 9.79 14.35
C PRO A 250 -40.51 9.85 14.11
N VAL A 251 -39.91 11.05 14.14
CA VAL A 251 -38.47 11.26 13.93
C VAL A 251 -37.72 10.99 15.23
N ILE A 252 -37.44 9.73 15.49
CA ILE A 252 -36.57 9.26 16.56
C ILE A 252 -35.27 8.72 15.98
N LEU A 253 -34.24 8.60 16.81
CA LEU A 253 -32.90 8.17 16.37
C LEU A 253 -32.93 6.85 15.58
N LYS A 254 -33.72 5.87 16.00
CA LYS A 254 -33.89 4.59 15.30
C LYS A 254 -34.36 4.78 13.86
N ASN A 255 -35.39 5.59 13.65
CA ASN A 255 -35.96 5.81 12.34
C ASN A 255 -35.05 6.66 11.44
N ALA A 256 -34.34 7.64 12.03
CA ALA A 256 -33.40 8.50 11.32
C ALA A 256 -32.12 7.76 10.85
N LEU A 257 -31.80 6.62 11.45
CA LEU A 257 -30.64 5.79 11.07
C LEU A 257 -30.98 4.61 10.17
N ILE A 258 -32.30 4.37 9.87
CA ILE A 258 -32.68 3.35 8.90
C ILE A 258 -32.20 3.78 7.52
N PRO A 259 -31.40 2.95 6.83
CA PRO A 259 -30.99 3.26 5.47
C PRO A 259 -32.19 3.26 4.52
N ASP A 260 -32.16 4.20 3.59
CA ASP A 260 -33.07 4.22 2.45
C ASP A 260 -32.67 3.08 1.49
N TRP A 261 -33.34 1.93 1.60
CA TRP A 261 -33.21 0.81 0.68
C TRP A 261 -34.17 0.96 -0.50
#